data_294093c06877331043c285f7bb5d81bb
#
_entry.id   294093c06877331043c285f7bb5d81bb
#
_cell.length_a   1.000
_cell.length_b   1.000
_cell.length_c   1.000
_cell.angle_alpha   90.00
_cell.angle_beta   90.00
_cell.angle_gamma   90.00
#
_symmetry.space_group_name_H-M   'P 1'
#
loop_
_entity.id
_entity.type
_entity.pdbx_description
1 polymer ?
#
loop_
_entity_poly.entity_id
_entity_poly.type
_entity_poly.pdbx_seq_one_letter_code
_entity_poly.pdbx_strand_id
1 'polypeptide(L)'
;MQRLPNGQTDKGTQGAAMAMRGTNQSGMRAWNERLVLTLVRTHKALSKAEISRQTGLSAQTVSVIMRALEQDGLLQRGEPVRGRVGQPSVPMSLASDGAFFLGLKIGRRSCELALLDFHGVVRGRRVRRHMWPTPASVLDFALLASSELIESLAIDLQARVAGLGIATPFRMWDWAADIGAPEEEITAWRDCDIRSDLDHALP
;
A
#
# COMPACT_ATOMS: atom_id res chain seq x y z
N MET A 1 39.93 47.88 -29.73
CA MET A 1 38.85 48.73 -29.19
C MET A 1 37.54 48.23 -29.77
N GLN A 2 36.91 47.22 -29.16
CA GLN A 2 35.59 46.74 -29.54
C GLN A 2 34.84 46.27 -28.27
N ARG A 3 33.69 46.88 -28.04
CA ARG A 3 32.84 46.68 -26.85
C ARG A 3 32.04 45.38 -27.00
N LEU A 4 31.94 44.62 -25.91
CA LEU A 4 30.97 43.54 -25.73
C LEU A 4 29.62 44.10 -25.23
N PRO A 5 28.46 43.56 -25.66
CA PRO A 5 27.17 43.94 -25.12
C PRO A 5 26.81 43.11 -23.90
N ASN A 6 26.28 43.79 -22.90
CA ASN A 6 25.66 43.29 -21.69
C ASN A 6 24.25 42.73 -21.95
N GLY A 7 23.87 41.72 -21.14
CA GLY A 7 22.50 41.62 -20.64
C GLY A 7 21.69 40.46 -21.17
N GLN A 8 21.75 39.33 -20.47
CA GLN A 8 20.66 38.37 -20.48
C GLN A 8 20.30 38.01 -19.02
N THR A 9 19.19 38.59 -18.59
CA THR A 9 18.60 38.41 -17.25
C THR A 9 18.01 37.03 -17.13
N ASP A 10 18.51 36.33 -16.14
CA ASP A 10 18.04 35.04 -15.62
C ASP A 10 16.58 35.14 -15.10
N LYS A 11 15.63 34.61 -15.84
CA LYS A 11 14.21 34.45 -15.44
C LYS A 11 13.83 32.99 -15.12
N GLY A 12 14.79 32.07 -15.00
CA GLY A 12 14.53 30.63 -14.85
C GLY A 12 14.36 30.11 -13.41
N THR A 13 14.77 30.86 -12.38
CA THR A 13 14.96 30.29 -11.04
C THR A 13 13.78 30.46 -10.07
N GLN A 14 12.82 31.35 -10.36
CA GLN A 14 11.69 31.57 -9.44
C GLN A 14 10.56 30.58 -9.57
N GLY A 15 10.35 29.94 -10.73
CA GLY A 15 9.29 28.94 -10.93
C GLY A 15 9.57 27.59 -10.24
N ALA A 16 10.83 27.17 -10.21
CA ALA A 16 11.24 25.89 -9.61
C ALA A 16 11.16 25.89 -8.08
N ALA A 17 11.46 27.03 -7.43
CA ALA A 17 11.39 27.16 -5.97
C ALA A 17 9.96 27.14 -5.41
N MET A 18 8.97 27.60 -6.20
CA MET A 18 7.57 27.62 -5.81
C MET A 18 6.90 26.25 -5.95
N ALA A 19 7.29 25.46 -6.93
CA ALA A 19 6.84 24.08 -7.10
C ALA A 19 7.37 23.15 -5.98
N MET A 20 8.62 23.33 -5.52
CA MET A 20 9.20 22.56 -4.41
C MET A 20 8.53 22.84 -3.06
N ARG A 21 8.03 24.05 -2.80
CA ARG A 21 7.30 24.37 -1.54
C ARG A 21 5.94 23.67 -1.46
N GLY A 22 5.21 23.57 -2.55
CA GLY A 22 3.93 22.85 -2.62
C GLY A 22 4.09 21.34 -2.39
N THR A 23 5.11 20.74 -2.97
CA THR A 23 5.42 19.31 -2.86
C THR A 23 5.84 18.93 -1.43
N ASN A 24 6.59 19.77 -0.72
CA ASN A 24 6.99 19.50 0.67
C ASN A 24 5.82 19.51 1.66
N GLN A 25 4.82 20.37 1.50
CA GLN A 25 3.67 20.41 2.41
C GLN A 25 2.74 19.21 2.23
N SER A 26 2.47 18.81 0.99
CA SER A 26 1.67 17.60 0.71
C SER A 26 2.38 16.33 1.13
N GLY A 27 3.69 16.24 0.95
CA GLY A 27 4.52 15.13 1.41
C GLY A 27 4.54 14.99 2.94
N MET A 28 4.65 16.10 3.67
CA MET A 28 4.59 16.10 5.14
C MET A 28 3.21 15.68 5.66
N ARG A 29 2.13 16.11 5.00
CA ARG A 29 0.78 15.69 5.36
C ARG A 29 0.61 14.18 5.18
N ALA A 30 0.95 13.65 4.01
CA ALA A 30 0.88 12.22 3.73
C ALA A 30 1.75 11.38 4.69
N TRP A 31 2.92 11.89 5.06
CA TRP A 31 3.77 11.28 6.08
C TRP A 31 3.08 11.20 7.45
N ASN A 32 2.50 12.30 7.91
CA ASN A 32 1.81 12.36 9.19
C ASN A 32 0.56 11.45 9.21
N GLU A 33 -0.19 11.38 8.13
CA GLU A 33 -1.34 10.46 7.97
C GLU A 33 -0.89 8.99 8.07
N ARG A 34 0.19 8.62 7.39
CA ARG A 34 0.78 7.26 7.49
C ARG A 34 1.27 6.95 8.90
N LEU A 35 1.89 7.92 9.58
CA LEU A 35 2.35 7.77 10.95
C LEU A 35 1.18 7.49 11.89
N VAL A 36 0.09 8.24 11.78
CA VAL A 36 -1.12 8.05 12.58
C VAL A 36 -1.74 6.68 12.31
N LEU A 37 -1.92 6.28 11.04
CA LEU A 37 -2.44 4.97 10.67
C LEU A 37 -1.57 3.83 11.19
N THR A 38 -0.24 3.97 11.11
CA THR A 38 0.71 2.97 11.63
C THR A 38 0.57 2.79 13.13
N LEU A 39 0.47 3.90 13.89
CA LEU A 39 0.28 3.84 15.33
C LEU A 39 -1.06 3.22 15.71
N VAL A 40 -2.15 3.62 15.07
CA VAL A 40 -3.48 3.05 15.32
C VAL A 40 -3.48 1.55 15.00
N ARG A 41 -2.84 1.14 13.90
CA ARG A 41 -2.70 -0.28 13.54
C ARG A 41 -1.95 -1.07 14.61
N THR A 42 -0.83 -0.54 15.10
CA THR A 42 0.05 -1.20 16.08
C THR A 42 -0.65 -1.37 17.43
N HIS A 43 -1.35 -0.34 17.87
CA HIS A 43 -2.02 -0.30 19.19
C HIS A 43 -3.49 -0.71 19.13
N LYS A 44 -4.02 -1.08 17.95
CA LYS A 44 -5.42 -1.42 17.66
C LYS A 44 -6.40 -0.26 17.79
N ALA A 45 -6.28 0.55 18.83
CA ALA A 45 -7.07 1.76 19.02
C ALA A 45 -6.30 2.78 19.85
N LEU A 46 -6.40 4.07 19.49
CA LEU A 46 -5.74 5.18 20.19
C LEU A 46 -6.64 6.41 20.21
N SER A 47 -6.59 7.14 21.31
CA SER A 47 -7.19 8.46 21.43
C SER A 47 -6.32 9.55 20.79
N LYS A 48 -6.91 10.70 20.48
CA LYS A 48 -6.17 11.88 19.97
C LYS A 48 -5.02 12.31 20.87
N ALA A 49 -5.23 12.25 22.19
CA ALA A 49 -4.21 12.63 23.17
C ALA A 49 -3.02 11.65 23.17
N GLU A 50 -3.28 10.36 23.01
CA GLU A 50 -2.23 9.34 22.93
C GLU A 50 -1.43 9.47 21.64
N ILE A 51 -2.08 9.71 20.50
CA ILE A 51 -1.40 9.95 19.22
C ILE A 51 -0.54 11.23 19.32
N SER A 52 -1.06 12.31 19.87
CA SER A 52 -0.29 13.56 20.06
C SER A 52 0.97 13.32 20.89
N ARG A 53 0.87 12.59 22.00
CA ARG A 53 2.02 12.25 22.85
C ARG A 53 3.07 11.39 22.11
N GLN A 54 2.63 10.41 21.33
CA GLN A 54 3.55 9.49 20.67
C GLN A 54 4.22 10.09 19.44
N THR A 55 3.53 11.00 18.74
CA THR A 55 4.05 11.62 17.50
C THR A 55 4.73 12.96 17.72
N GLY A 56 4.48 13.64 18.85
CA GLY A 56 4.90 15.02 19.04
C GLY A 56 4.09 16.05 18.24
N LEU A 57 3.09 15.61 17.47
CA LEU A 57 2.20 16.50 16.73
C LEU A 57 1.27 17.27 17.67
N SER A 58 0.94 18.51 17.31
CA SER A 58 -0.02 19.29 18.08
C SER A 58 -1.40 18.63 18.11
N ALA A 59 -2.15 18.82 19.19
CA ALA A 59 -3.51 18.28 19.33
C ALA A 59 -4.44 18.74 18.18
N GLN A 60 -4.23 19.95 17.67
CA GLN A 60 -4.96 20.48 16.52
C GLN A 60 -4.60 19.71 15.25
N THR A 61 -3.32 19.50 14.98
CA THR A 61 -2.84 18.74 13.82
C THR A 61 -3.39 17.31 13.82
N VAL A 62 -3.29 16.62 14.97
CA VAL A 62 -3.86 15.27 15.14
C VAL A 62 -5.36 15.27 14.90
N SER A 63 -6.09 16.28 15.42
CA SER A 63 -7.55 16.37 15.21
C SER A 63 -7.93 16.55 13.75
N VAL A 64 -7.17 17.33 12.98
CA VAL A 64 -7.39 17.52 11.54
C VAL A 64 -7.13 16.22 10.78
N ILE A 65 -5.99 15.56 11.05
CA ILE A 65 -5.61 14.30 10.41
C ILE A 65 -6.65 13.22 10.70
N MET A 66 -6.99 13.00 11.95
CA MET A 66 -7.94 11.95 12.34
C MET A 66 -9.34 12.17 11.77
N ARG A 67 -9.78 13.43 11.65
CA ARG A 67 -11.05 13.74 10.98
C ARG A 67 -11.01 13.44 9.49
N ALA A 68 -9.92 13.78 8.81
CA ALA A 68 -9.76 13.45 7.40
C ALA A 68 -9.75 11.93 7.18
N LEU A 69 -8.97 11.18 7.95
CA LEU A 69 -8.92 9.72 7.86
C LEU A 69 -10.26 9.04 8.21
N GLU A 70 -11.05 9.64 9.10
CA GLU A 70 -12.42 9.19 9.41
C GLU A 70 -13.37 9.47 8.24
N GLN A 71 -13.30 10.66 7.62
CA GLN A 71 -14.09 11.02 6.45
C GLN A 71 -13.77 10.13 5.24
N ASP A 72 -12.50 9.77 5.06
CA ASP A 72 -12.05 8.84 4.03
C ASP A 72 -12.44 7.38 4.33
N GLY A 73 -13.01 7.12 5.52
CA GLY A 73 -13.42 5.79 5.96
C GLY A 73 -12.26 4.87 6.35
N LEU A 74 -11.07 5.42 6.57
CA LEU A 74 -9.89 4.66 7.02
C LEU A 74 -9.86 4.44 8.53
N LEU A 75 -10.45 5.37 9.30
CA LEU A 75 -10.61 5.27 10.75
C LEU A 75 -12.09 5.26 11.13
N GLN A 76 -12.38 4.57 12.22
CA GLN A 76 -13.70 4.55 12.86
C GLN A 76 -13.60 4.86 14.34
N ARG A 77 -14.65 5.45 14.91
CA ARG A 77 -14.75 5.73 16.35
C ARG A 77 -15.09 4.47 17.12
N GLY A 78 -14.39 4.27 18.21
CA GLY A 78 -14.76 3.28 19.21
C GLY A 78 -15.71 3.88 20.29
N GLU A 79 -16.05 3.06 21.28
CA GLU A 79 -16.86 3.47 22.40
C GLU A 79 -16.11 4.48 23.28
N PRO A 80 -16.80 5.52 23.78
CA PRO A 80 -16.20 6.50 24.70
C PRO A 80 -15.70 5.82 25.98
N VAL A 81 -14.42 5.98 26.28
CA VAL A 81 -13.82 5.50 27.52
C VAL A 81 -13.84 6.61 28.54
N ARG A 82 -14.56 6.41 29.65
CA ARG A 82 -14.59 7.34 30.78
C ARG A 82 -13.35 7.11 31.65
N GLY A 83 -12.47 8.12 31.72
CA GLY A 83 -11.37 8.15 32.68
C GLY A 83 -11.87 8.51 34.09
N ARG A 84 -10.99 8.36 35.11
CA ARG A 84 -11.30 8.74 36.51
C ARG A 84 -11.59 10.23 36.70
N VAL A 85 -10.98 11.07 35.86
CA VAL A 85 -11.17 12.55 35.86
C VAL A 85 -11.02 13.07 34.44
N GLY A 86 -11.97 13.89 33.96
CA GLY A 86 -11.87 14.59 32.67
C GLY A 86 -12.95 14.20 31.66
N GLN A 87 -12.85 14.80 30.47
CA GLN A 87 -13.76 14.53 29.36
C GLN A 87 -13.58 13.10 28.83
N PRO A 88 -14.67 12.35 28.50
CA PRO A 88 -14.57 11.03 27.91
C PRO A 88 -13.67 11.03 26.66
N SER A 89 -12.75 10.09 26.59
CA SER A 89 -11.87 9.90 25.45
C SER A 89 -12.49 8.91 24.48
N VAL A 90 -12.59 9.28 23.20
CA VAL A 90 -13.08 8.39 22.14
C VAL A 90 -11.86 7.84 21.40
N PRO A 91 -11.53 6.56 21.57
CA PRO A 91 -10.46 5.94 20.80
C PRO A 91 -10.88 5.77 19.35
N MET A 92 -9.92 5.83 18.44
CA MET A 92 -10.10 5.56 17.01
C MET A 92 -9.34 4.29 16.66
N SER A 93 -9.97 3.45 15.86
CA SER A 93 -9.37 2.23 15.29
C SER A 93 -9.39 2.29 13.76
N LEU A 94 -8.64 1.40 13.10
CA LEU A 94 -8.80 1.21 11.66
C LEU A 94 -10.23 0.73 11.36
N ALA A 95 -10.82 1.16 10.26
CA ALA A 95 -12.04 0.57 9.74
C ALA A 95 -11.68 -0.67 8.93
N SER A 96 -12.33 -1.83 9.19
CA SER A 96 -12.01 -3.09 8.49
C SER A 96 -12.09 -2.96 6.96
N ASP A 97 -13.11 -2.25 6.50
CA ASP A 97 -13.40 -2.06 5.08
C ASP A 97 -12.79 -0.73 4.54
N GLY A 98 -11.86 -0.13 5.30
CA GLY A 98 -11.18 1.12 4.92
C GLY A 98 -10.24 0.96 3.73
N ALA A 99 -9.58 -0.18 3.62
CA ALA A 99 -8.72 -0.53 2.50
C ALA A 99 -8.61 -2.05 2.40
N PHE A 100 -8.34 -2.55 1.18
CA PHE A 100 -8.05 -3.94 0.91
C PHE A 100 -6.72 -4.09 0.19
N PHE A 101 -6.10 -5.23 0.34
CA PHE A 101 -4.81 -5.55 -0.26
C PHE A 101 -4.85 -6.95 -0.85
N LEU A 102 -4.21 -7.12 -1.99
CA LEU A 102 -3.94 -8.42 -2.57
C LEU A 102 -2.53 -8.87 -2.16
N GLY A 103 -2.36 -10.17 -1.92
CA GLY A 103 -1.07 -10.78 -1.64
C GLY A 103 -0.85 -12.02 -2.51
N LEU A 104 0.07 -11.95 -3.49
CA LEU A 104 0.46 -13.05 -4.33
C LEU A 104 1.69 -13.75 -3.76
N LYS A 105 1.59 -15.03 -3.48
CA LYS A 105 2.72 -15.89 -3.11
C LYS A 105 3.00 -16.89 -4.23
N ILE A 106 4.23 -16.87 -4.74
CA ILE A 106 4.71 -17.80 -5.75
C ILE A 106 5.58 -18.86 -5.06
N GLY A 107 5.16 -20.10 -5.09
CA GLY A 107 5.87 -21.22 -4.47
C GLY A 107 6.27 -22.28 -5.50
N ARG A 108 7.06 -23.27 -5.07
CA ARG A 108 7.58 -24.35 -5.93
C ARG A 108 6.49 -25.22 -6.54
N ARG A 109 5.38 -25.43 -5.83
CA ARG A 109 4.30 -26.36 -6.23
C ARG A 109 2.92 -25.72 -6.23
N SER A 110 2.83 -24.45 -5.88
CA SER A 110 1.56 -23.71 -5.91
C SER A 110 1.79 -22.20 -5.92
N CYS A 111 0.85 -21.49 -6.55
CA CYS A 111 0.64 -20.07 -6.36
C CYS A 111 -0.59 -19.85 -5.49
N GLU A 112 -0.57 -18.80 -4.71
CA GLU A 112 -1.65 -18.40 -3.82
C GLU A 112 -1.87 -16.91 -3.93
N LEU A 113 -3.11 -16.49 -4.10
CA LEU A 113 -3.54 -15.11 -4.01
C LEU A 113 -4.57 -14.96 -2.88
N ALA A 114 -4.36 -14.01 -2.00
CA ALA A 114 -5.26 -13.69 -0.91
C ALA A 114 -5.71 -12.24 -0.97
N LEU A 115 -6.96 -11.99 -0.64
CA LEU A 115 -7.52 -10.67 -0.38
C LEU A 115 -7.56 -10.46 1.13
N LEU A 116 -6.95 -9.38 1.60
CA LEU A 116 -6.87 -9.01 3.00
C LEU A 116 -7.59 -7.68 3.22
N ASP A 117 -8.30 -7.56 4.34
CA ASP A 117 -8.87 -6.28 4.78
C ASP A 117 -7.81 -5.39 5.47
N PHE A 118 -8.24 -4.21 5.92
CA PHE A 118 -7.33 -3.23 6.54
C PHE A 118 -6.76 -3.67 7.89
N HIS A 119 -7.36 -4.67 8.54
CA HIS A 119 -6.80 -5.34 9.73
C HIS A 119 -5.82 -6.47 9.40
N GLY A 120 -5.70 -6.85 8.12
CA GLY A 120 -4.90 -7.97 7.66
C GLY A 120 -5.63 -9.31 7.79
N VAL A 121 -6.95 -9.30 7.97
CA VAL A 121 -7.78 -10.52 7.98
C VAL A 121 -8.01 -10.97 6.55
N VAL A 122 -7.79 -12.25 6.28
CA VAL A 122 -8.02 -12.84 4.95
C VAL A 122 -9.52 -12.94 4.69
N ARG A 123 -10.00 -12.21 3.68
CA ARG A 123 -11.42 -12.17 3.24
C ARG A 123 -11.70 -13.17 2.13
N GLY A 124 -10.68 -13.52 1.36
CA GLY A 124 -10.78 -14.51 0.30
C GLY A 124 -9.42 -15.04 -0.10
N ARG A 125 -9.39 -16.24 -0.69
CA ARG A 125 -8.15 -16.89 -1.09
C ARG A 125 -8.38 -17.76 -2.32
N ARG A 126 -7.40 -17.75 -3.25
CA ARG A 126 -7.33 -18.65 -4.39
C ARG A 126 -5.98 -19.34 -4.40
N VAL A 127 -5.98 -20.62 -4.77
CA VAL A 127 -4.77 -21.43 -4.85
C VAL A 127 -4.78 -22.21 -6.14
N ARG A 128 -3.69 -22.12 -6.91
CA ARG A 128 -3.44 -22.97 -8.09
C ARG A 128 -2.22 -23.85 -7.80
N ARG A 129 -2.36 -25.15 -7.94
CA ARG A 129 -1.24 -26.11 -7.90
C ARG A 129 -0.64 -26.22 -9.29
N HIS A 130 0.67 -26.41 -9.36
CA HIS A 130 1.44 -26.63 -10.59
C HIS A 130 2.57 -27.63 -10.33
N MET A 131 3.08 -28.22 -11.38
CA MET A 131 4.30 -29.05 -11.29
C MET A 131 5.53 -28.18 -11.08
N TRP A 132 5.59 -27.04 -11.77
CA TRP A 132 6.56 -25.96 -11.58
C TRP A 132 5.92 -24.61 -11.98
N PRO A 133 6.40 -23.49 -11.44
CA PRO A 133 5.89 -22.19 -11.79
C PRO A 133 6.53 -21.70 -13.09
N THR A 134 5.76 -21.40 -14.13
CA THR A 134 6.22 -20.60 -15.26
C THR A 134 5.73 -19.17 -15.15
N PRO A 135 6.47 -18.14 -15.66
CA PRO A 135 6.00 -16.76 -15.63
C PRO A 135 4.59 -16.59 -16.19
N ALA A 136 4.32 -17.15 -17.36
CA ALA A 136 3.01 -17.07 -18.02
C ALA A 136 1.89 -17.66 -17.16
N SER A 137 2.09 -18.88 -16.62
CA SER A 137 1.06 -19.52 -15.80
C SER A 137 0.78 -18.78 -14.48
N VAL A 138 1.81 -18.15 -13.92
CA VAL A 138 1.66 -17.35 -12.70
C VAL A 138 0.92 -16.04 -13.00
N LEU A 139 1.24 -15.37 -14.11
CA LEU A 139 0.58 -14.16 -14.55
C LEU A 139 -0.92 -14.42 -14.80
N ASP A 140 -1.25 -15.43 -15.59
CA ASP A 140 -2.65 -15.83 -15.86
C ASP A 140 -3.43 -16.10 -14.56
N PHE A 141 -2.80 -16.83 -13.64
CA PHE A 141 -3.43 -17.08 -12.34
C PHE A 141 -3.64 -15.81 -11.55
N ALA A 142 -2.65 -14.94 -11.48
CA ALA A 142 -2.71 -13.71 -10.70
C ALA A 142 -3.82 -12.77 -11.22
N LEU A 143 -3.94 -12.63 -12.54
CA LEU A 143 -4.98 -11.79 -13.16
C LEU A 143 -6.39 -12.34 -12.90
N LEU A 144 -6.61 -13.64 -13.18
CA LEU A 144 -7.91 -14.26 -12.96
C LEU A 144 -8.33 -14.23 -11.49
N ALA A 145 -7.43 -14.63 -10.60
CA ALA A 145 -7.71 -14.69 -9.16
C ALA A 145 -7.90 -13.29 -8.54
N SER A 146 -7.19 -12.26 -9.05
CA SER A 146 -7.39 -10.88 -8.64
C SER A 146 -8.79 -10.39 -9.00
N SER A 147 -9.22 -10.59 -10.25
CA SER A 147 -10.57 -10.22 -10.69
C SER A 147 -11.65 -10.87 -9.83
N GLU A 148 -11.59 -12.20 -9.66
CA GLU A 148 -12.55 -12.94 -8.84
C GLU A 148 -12.61 -12.45 -7.38
N LEU A 149 -11.45 -12.15 -6.77
CA LEU A 149 -11.40 -11.70 -5.38
C LEU A 149 -11.89 -10.27 -5.23
N ILE A 150 -11.57 -9.38 -6.17
CA ILE A 150 -12.08 -8.01 -6.18
C ILE A 150 -13.60 -8.01 -6.39
N GLU A 151 -14.10 -8.77 -7.36
CA GLU A 151 -15.54 -8.90 -7.65
C GLU A 151 -16.34 -9.52 -6.49
N SER A 152 -15.67 -10.26 -5.59
CA SER A 152 -16.31 -10.79 -4.37
C SER A 152 -16.62 -9.71 -3.32
N LEU A 153 -16.03 -8.52 -3.43
CA LEU A 153 -16.35 -7.36 -2.61
C LEU A 153 -17.63 -6.68 -3.11
N ALA A 154 -18.33 -6.00 -2.20
CA ALA A 154 -19.40 -5.09 -2.58
C ALA A 154 -18.86 -4.02 -3.54
N ILE A 155 -19.66 -3.59 -4.49
CA ILE A 155 -19.24 -2.73 -5.61
C ILE A 155 -18.57 -1.42 -5.15
N ASP A 156 -19.06 -0.84 -4.05
CA ASP A 156 -18.53 0.38 -3.44
C ASP A 156 -17.18 0.18 -2.72
N LEU A 157 -16.82 -1.08 -2.42
CA LEU A 157 -15.57 -1.45 -1.77
C LEU A 157 -14.45 -1.84 -2.76
N GLN A 158 -14.79 -2.19 -4.00
CA GLN A 158 -13.81 -2.62 -5.01
C GLN A 158 -12.76 -1.55 -5.28
N ALA A 159 -13.16 -0.28 -5.33
CA ALA A 159 -12.26 0.85 -5.48
C ALA A 159 -11.32 1.10 -4.27
N ARG A 160 -11.52 0.37 -3.15
CA ARG A 160 -10.66 0.43 -1.96
C ARG A 160 -9.53 -0.59 -1.97
N VAL A 161 -9.37 -1.36 -3.03
CA VAL A 161 -8.20 -2.25 -3.21
C VAL A 161 -6.99 -1.37 -3.53
N ALA A 162 -6.07 -1.27 -2.56
CA ALA A 162 -5.00 -0.28 -2.58
C ALA A 162 -3.70 -0.79 -3.22
N GLY A 163 -3.59 -2.09 -3.49
CA GLY A 163 -2.41 -2.64 -4.16
C GLY A 163 -2.21 -4.14 -3.96
N LEU A 164 -1.19 -4.64 -4.64
CA LEU A 164 -0.76 -6.03 -4.65
C LEU A 164 0.66 -6.15 -4.09
N GLY A 165 0.83 -6.97 -3.06
CA GLY A 165 2.14 -7.42 -2.59
C GLY A 165 2.51 -8.75 -3.25
N ILE A 166 3.76 -8.89 -3.72
CA ILE A 166 4.25 -10.12 -4.35
C ILE A 166 5.36 -10.71 -3.48
N ALA A 167 5.19 -11.98 -3.10
CA ALA A 167 6.18 -12.78 -2.43
C ALA A 167 6.68 -13.88 -3.37
N THR A 168 7.92 -13.75 -3.80
CA THR A 168 8.59 -14.72 -4.67
C THR A 168 9.89 -15.19 -4.02
N PRO A 169 10.27 -16.46 -4.17
CA PRO A 169 11.56 -16.92 -3.71
C PRO A 169 12.70 -16.27 -4.47
N PHE A 170 13.82 -16.17 -3.79
CA PHE A 170 15.05 -15.67 -4.40
C PHE A 170 15.59 -16.68 -5.41
N ARG A 171 16.01 -16.23 -6.61
CA ARG A 171 16.66 -17.03 -7.67
C ARG A 171 15.85 -18.25 -8.10
N MET A 172 14.57 -18.08 -8.42
CA MET A 172 13.71 -19.18 -8.92
C MET A 172 14.28 -19.86 -10.16
N TRP A 173 15.01 -19.14 -11.00
CA TRP A 173 15.63 -19.66 -12.23
C TRP A 173 16.69 -20.75 -11.99
N ASP A 174 17.18 -20.92 -10.76
CA ASP A 174 18.15 -21.96 -10.40
C ASP A 174 17.45 -23.27 -9.92
N TRP A 175 16.13 -23.33 -9.91
CA TRP A 175 15.40 -24.46 -9.31
C TRP A 175 15.15 -25.65 -10.22
N ALA A 176 15.48 -25.59 -11.52
CA ALA A 176 15.09 -26.61 -12.50
C ALA A 176 15.39 -28.04 -12.01
N ALA A 177 16.62 -28.30 -11.58
CA ALA A 177 17.03 -29.61 -11.05
C ALA A 177 16.28 -30.02 -9.78
N ASP A 178 16.09 -29.07 -8.84
CA ASP A 178 15.46 -29.32 -7.52
C ASP A 178 13.98 -29.71 -7.64
N ILE A 179 13.28 -29.20 -8.66
CA ILE A 179 11.84 -29.43 -8.82
C ILE A 179 11.51 -30.34 -10.00
N GLY A 180 12.52 -30.81 -10.75
CA GLY A 180 12.34 -31.66 -11.93
C GLY A 180 11.64 -30.94 -13.08
N ALA A 181 11.93 -29.64 -13.26
CA ALA A 181 11.35 -28.82 -14.31
C ALA A 181 12.27 -28.75 -15.53
N PRO A 182 11.74 -28.54 -16.77
CA PRO A 182 12.53 -28.16 -17.91
C PRO A 182 13.31 -26.88 -17.63
N GLU A 183 14.61 -26.88 -17.94
CA GLU A 183 15.50 -25.75 -17.62
C GLU A 183 15.03 -24.46 -18.31
N GLU A 184 14.58 -24.56 -19.57
CA GLU A 184 14.08 -23.42 -20.34
C GLU A 184 12.90 -22.71 -19.69
N GLU A 185 11.94 -23.46 -19.13
CA GLU A 185 10.74 -22.90 -18.50
C GLU A 185 11.06 -22.17 -17.19
N ILE A 186 12.04 -22.65 -16.45
CA ILE A 186 12.43 -22.04 -15.17
C ILE A 186 13.39 -20.88 -15.38
N THR A 187 14.31 -20.99 -16.34
CA THR A 187 15.25 -19.92 -16.70
C THR A 187 14.51 -18.66 -17.19
N ALA A 188 13.31 -18.80 -17.76
CA ALA A 188 12.46 -17.66 -18.14
C ALA A 188 12.18 -16.66 -17.01
N TRP A 189 12.29 -17.09 -15.76
CA TRP A 189 12.17 -16.18 -14.59
C TRP A 189 13.33 -15.19 -14.48
N ARG A 190 14.48 -15.42 -15.11
CA ARG A 190 15.63 -14.51 -15.09
C ARG A 190 15.32 -13.17 -15.75
N ASP A 191 14.56 -13.22 -16.84
CA ASP A 191 14.22 -12.07 -17.67
C ASP A 191 12.77 -11.58 -17.43
N CYS A 192 12.06 -12.17 -16.46
CA CYS A 192 10.69 -11.81 -16.12
C CYS A 192 10.64 -10.74 -15.02
N ASP A 193 9.99 -9.62 -15.30
CA ASP A 193 9.59 -8.62 -14.30
C ASP A 193 8.09 -8.75 -14.00
N ILE A 194 7.74 -9.79 -13.23
CA ILE A 194 6.35 -10.07 -12.86
C ILE A 194 5.66 -8.87 -12.18
N ARG A 195 6.41 -7.98 -11.53
CA ARG A 195 5.86 -6.78 -10.93
C ARG A 195 5.37 -5.81 -12.00
N SER A 196 6.23 -5.53 -13.00
CA SER A 196 5.88 -4.65 -14.11
C SER A 196 4.72 -5.21 -14.93
N ASP A 197 4.73 -6.53 -15.20
CA ASP A 197 3.68 -7.20 -15.95
C ASP A 197 2.32 -7.09 -15.25
N LEU A 198 2.29 -7.26 -13.92
CA LEU A 198 1.06 -7.13 -13.13
C LEU A 198 0.61 -5.69 -12.95
N ASP A 199 1.53 -4.73 -12.82
CA ASP A 199 1.24 -3.30 -12.70
C ASP A 199 0.58 -2.73 -13.97
N HIS A 200 0.92 -3.27 -15.14
CA HIS A 200 0.30 -2.91 -16.42
C HIS A 200 -1.06 -3.58 -16.68
N ALA A 201 -1.31 -4.73 -16.05
CA ALA A 201 -2.46 -5.57 -16.34
C ALA A 201 -3.58 -5.49 -15.28
N LEU A 202 -3.28 -5.01 -14.10
CA LEU A 202 -4.27 -4.76 -13.03
C LEU A 202 -4.71 -3.30 -13.05
N PRO A 203 -5.99 -3.00 -12.75
CA PRO A 203 -6.54 -1.64 -12.74
C PRO A 203 -5.96 -0.77 -11.62
#